data_864f652d4b9081cff5f9402f80f466af
#
_entry.id   864f652d4b9081cff5f9402f80f466af
#
_cell.length_a   1.000
_cell.length_b   1.000
_cell.length_c   1.000
_cell.angle_alpha   90.00
_cell.angle_beta   90.00
_cell.angle_gamma   90.00
#
_symmetry.space_group_name_H-M   'P 1'
#
loop_
_entity.id
_entity.type
_entity.pdbx_description
1 polymer ?
#
loop_
_entity_poly.entity_id
_entity_poly.type
_entity_poly.pdbx_seq_one_letter_code
_entity_poly.pdbx_strand_id
1 'polypeptide(L)'
;MEEMICNGNFYHVCTDGLEQVTLLKDEDDFKTAWNYLALSAWRNGVSVVTFTLMSNHVHELLACKNAEQADKTIKLYKKLISTFLRRKYGLSQTLHRTRDCISVIDTTQYLKNCIAYILRNAVCARICSKPEYYRWSSYGCYFSDKRKKSVSRPVSELTYTEKRRLLKTGMDLSNCPFRIDEDGLITLDSFVESDVVEKAYKYSGKSFLYYLGCCNDAKMEYELACQP
;
A
#
# COMPACT_ATOMS: atom_id res chain seq x y z
N MET A 1 -1.50 22.83 8.80
CA MET A 1 -0.72 21.84 8.01
C MET A 1 0.51 21.37 8.78
N GLU A 2 1.22 22.23 9.45
CA GLU A 2 2.26 21.86 10.42
C GLU A 2 1.73 21.04 11.59
N GLU A 3 0.52 21.30 12.09
CA GLU A 3 -0.12 20.54 13.18
C GLU A 3 -0.42 19.08 12.84
N MET A 4 -0.64 18.72 11.55
CA MET A 4 -0.93 17.34 11.14
C MET A 4 0.29 16.42 11.19
N ILE A 5 1.50 16.99 11.13
CA ILE A 5 2.76 16.25 11.02
C ILE A 5 3.55 16.29 12.34
N CYS A 6 3.32 17.30 13.17
CA CYS A 6 3.99 17.46 14.46
C CYS A 6 3.75 16.32 15.48
N ASN A 7 2.86 15.38 15.20
CA ASN A 7 2.52 14.29 16.11
C ASN A 7 3.07 12.90 15.71
N GLY A 8 3.99 12.81 14.74
CA GLY A 8 4.70 11.56 14.41
C GLY A 8 3.78 10.42 13.96
N ASN A 9 2.68 10.73 13.28
CA ASN A 9 1.64 9.74 12.95
C ASN A 9 1.84 9.02 11.61
N PHE A 10 2.88 9.37 10.83
CA PHE A 10 3.12 8.78 9.52
C PHE A 10 4.39 7.93 9.53
N TYR A 11 4.27 6.74 8.97
CA TYR A 11 5.36 5.78 8.87
C TYR A 11 5.46 5.25 7.45
N HIS A 12 6.63 5.38 6.84
CA HIS A 12 6.94 4.61 5.65
C HIS A 12 7.37 3.23 6.06
N VAL A 13 6.72 2.24 5.47
CA VAL A 13 6.99 0.82 5.71
C VAL A 13 7.31 0.16 4.39
N CYS A 14 8.39 -0.59 4.33
CA CYS A 14 8.68 -1.45 3.20
C CYS A 14 9.16 -2.82 3.66
N THR A 15 8.84 -3.84 2.87
CA THR A 15 9.49 -5.13 2.98
C THR A 15 10.76 -5.08 2.15
N ASP A 16 11.88 -5.51 2.73
CA ASP A 16 13.13 -5.68 1.99
C ASP A 16 12.90 -6.70 0.86
N GLY A 17 13.08 -6.25 -0.38
CA GLY A 17 12.90 -7.11 -1.53
C GLY A 17 13.96 -8.19 -1.55
N LEU A 18 13.58 -9.44 -1.71
CA LEU A 18 14.51 -10.47 -2.15
C LEU A 18 14.88 -10.12 -3.59
N GLU A 19 15.95 -9.36 -3.79
CA GLU A 19 16.31 -8.68 -5.05
C GLU A 19 16.24 -9.56 -6.31
N GLN A 20 16.28 -10.86 -6.16
CA GLN A 20 16.31 -11.82 -7.28
C GLN A 20 15.10 -12.77 -7.33
N VAL A 21 14.11 -12.63 -6.45
CA VAL A 21 12.97 -13.56 -6.39
C VAL A 21 11.66 -12.88 -6.70
N THR A 22 11.07 -13.19 -7.84
CA THR A 22 9.68 -12.82 -8.14
C THR A 22 8.73 -13.64 -7.27
N LEU A 23 8.06 -12.99 -6.33
CA LEU A 23 7.09 -13.61 -5.41
C LEU A 23 5.69 -13.59 -5.98
N LEU A 24 5.24 -12.42 -6.47
CA LEU A 24 3.94 -12.26 -7.12
C LEU A 24 4.11 -12.48 -8.62
N LYS A 25 3.60 -13.58 -9.15
CA LYS A 25 3.88 -14.06 -10.50
C LYS A 25 2.72 -13.81 -11.46
N ASP A 26 1.51 -13.73 -10.95
CA ASP A 26 0.31 -13.56 -11.76
C ASP A 26 -0.68 -12.56 -11.12
N GLU A 27 -1.74 -12.24 -11.84
CA GLU A 27 -2.75 -11.29 -11.39
C GLU A 27 -3.46 -11.72 -10.10
N ASP A 28 -3.67 -13.02 -9.88
CA ASP A 28 -4.29 -13.54 -8.66
C ASP A 28 -3.39 -13.33 -7.43
N ASP A 29 -2.06 -13.39 -7.61
CA ASP A 29 -1.10 -13.08 -6.56
C ASP A 29 -1.18 -11.60 -6.15
N PHE A 30 -1.18 -10.70 -7.15
CA PHE A 30 -1.29 -9.27 -6.90
C PHE A 30 -2.64 -8.89 -6.28
N LYS A 31 -3.76 -9.46 -6.76
CA LYS A 31 -5.08 -9.26 -6.14
C LYS A 31 -5.09 -9.73 -4.68
N THR A 32 -4.48 -10.87 -4.41
CA THR A 32 -4.40 -11.43 -3.06
C THR A 32 -3.52 -10.54 -2.16
N ALA A 33 -2.36 -10.09 -2.65
CA ALA A 33 -1.47 -9.20 -1.94
C ALA A 33 -2.14 -7.85 -1.62
N TRP A 34 -2.84 -7.25 -2.59
CA TRP A 34 -3.63 -6.05 -2.41
C TRP A 34 -4.68 -6.19 -1.30
N ASN A 35 -5.50 -7.25 -1.37
CA ASN A 35 -6.53 -7.49 -0.37
C ASN A 35 -5.93 -7.73 1.02
N TYR A 36 -4.79 -8.44 1.11
CA TYR A 36 -4.12 -8.66 2.39
C TYR A 36 -3.51 -7.39 2.98
N LEU A 37 -3.02 -6.46 2.14
CA LEU A 37 -2.58 -5.14 2.57
C LEU A 37 -3.74 -4.39 3.26
N ALA A 38 -4.86 -4.24 2.57
CA ALA A 38 -6.05 -3.58 3.11
C ALA A 38 -6.53 -4.24 4.42
N LEU A 39 -6.66 -5.58 4.43
CA LEU A 39 -7.14 -6.32 5.60
C LEU A 39 -6.16 -6.26 6.79
N SER A 40 -4.84 -6.19 6.52
CA SER A 40 -3.83 -6.07 7.58
C SER A 40 -3.90 -4.69 8.24
N ALA A 41 -4.07 -3.63 7.45
CA ALA A 41 -4.26 -2.28 7.95
C ALA A 41 -5.53 -2.18 8.80
N TRP A 42 -6.66 -2.66 8.27
CA TRP A 42 -7.92 -2.67 9.02
C TRP A 42 -7.82 -3.43 10.35
N ARG A 43 -7.24 -4.61 10.34
CA ARG A 43 -7.13 -5.46 11.54
C ARG A 43 -6.33 -4.82 12.66
N ASN A 44 -5.38 -3.96 12.32
CA ASN A 44 -4.53 -3.23 13.26
C ASN A 44 -5.00 -1.80 13.51
N GLY A 45 -6.13 -1.36 12.95
CA GLY A 45 -6.66 -0.01 13.11
C GLY A 45 -5.73 1.07 12.51
N VAL A 46 -5.13 0.77 11.36
CA VAL A 46 -4.17 1.62 10.64
C VAL A 46 -4.84 2.14 9.37
N SER A 47 -4.63 3.41 9.05
CA SER A 47 -5.02 3.99 7.76
C SER A 47 -3.88 3.90 6.75
N VAL A 48 -4.19 3.42 5.55
CA VAL A 48 -3.25 3.41 4.42
C VAL A 48 -3.34 4.74 3.69
N VAL A 49 -2.23 5.46 3.57
CA VAL A 49 -2.15 6.76 2.88
C VAL A 49 -1.75 6.57 1.42
N THR A 50 -0.72 5.77 1.17
CA THR A 50 -0.32 5.37 -0.19
C THR A 50 0.40 4.03 -0.15
N PHE A 51 0.40 3.31 -1.27
CA PHE A 51 1.16 2.08 -1.43
C PHE A 51 1.50 1.78 -2.88
N THR A 52 2.50 0.93 -3.07
CA THR A 52 2.83 0.28 -4.34
C THR A 52 3.25 -1.15 -4.08
N LEU A 53 2.56 -2.11 -4.71
CA LEU A 53 2.92 -3.52 -4.69
C LEU A 53 3.86 -3.81 -5.84
N MET A 54 5.07 -4.25 -5.53
CA MET A 54 6.03 -4.76 -6.50
C MET A 54 5.98 -6.29 -6.53
N SER A 55 6.58 -6.90 -7.54
CA SER A 55 6.57 -8.37 -7.67
C SER A 55 7.30 -9.10 -6.53
N ASN A 56 8.15 -8.43 -5.79
CA ASN A 56 8.98 -9.01 -4.73
C ASN A 56 8.96 -8.24 -3.40
N HIS A 57 8.33 -7.06 -3.34
CA HIS A 57 8.24 -6.24 -2.14
C HIS A 57 7.02 -5.31 -2.19
N VAL A 58 6.74 -4.63 -1.08
CA VAL A 58 5.72 -3.59 -0.98
C VAL A 58 6.29 -2.35 -0.31
N HIS A 59 5.85 -1.20 -0.77
CA HIS A 59 6.00 0.07 -0.09
C HIS A 59 4.63 0.58 0.35
N GLU A 60 4.54 0.98 1.61
CA GLU A 60 3.32 1.55 2.22
C GLU A 60 3.67 2.80 3.00
N LEU A 61 2.82 3.81 2.92
CA LEU A 61 2.80 4.93 3.85
C LEU A 61 1.56 4.78 4.72
N LEU A 62 1.78 4.60 6.01
CA LEU A 62 0.74 4.32 6.99
C LEU A 62 0.55 5.51 7.93
N ALA A 63 -0.69 5.83 8.26
CA ALA A 63 -1.04 6.70 9.37
C ALA A 63 -1.44 5.82 10.56
N CYS A 64 -0.63 5.85 11.63
CA CYS A 64 -0.80 5.02 12.82
C CYS A 64 -0.28 5.70 14.08
N LYS A 65 -0.66 5.18 15.25
CA LYS A 65 -0.36 5.80 16.54
C LYS A 65 1.13 5.76 16.90
N ASN A 66 1.84 4.70 16.49
CA ASN A 66 3.25 4.49 16.79
C ASN A 66 3.87 3.45 15.85
N ALA A 67 5.18 3.31 15.89
CA ALA A 67 5.94 2.35 15.08
C ALA A 67 5.56 0.89 15.36
N GLU A 68 5.15 0.55 16.58
CA GLU A 68 4.72 -0.82 16.93
C GLU A 68 3.45 -1.21 16.17
N GLN A 69 2.53 -0.27 15.96
CA GLN A 69 1.31 -0.51 15.18
C GLN A 69 1.63 -0.71 13.69
N ALA A 70 2.58 0.05 13.14
CA ALA A 70 3.09 -0.15 11.79
C ALA A 70 3.75 -1.54 11.64
N ASP A 71 4.61 -1.91 12.61
CA ASP A 71 5.29 -3.21 12.65
C ASP A 71 4.30 -4.39 12.70
N LYS A 72 3.28 -4.31 13.55
CA LYS A 72 2.22 -5.33 13.60
C LYS A 72 1.49 -5.46 12.27
N THR A 73 1.26 -4.35 11.58
CA THR A 73 0.56 -4.34 10.29
C THR A 73 1.36 -5.04 9.21
N ILE A 74 2.63 -4.68 9.03
CA ILE A 74 3.48 -5.32 8.02
C ILE A 74 3.75 -6.80 8.34
N LYS A 75 3.93 -7.16 9.60
CA LYS A 75 4.09 -8.56 10.02
C LYS A 75 2.85 -9.41 9.70
N LEU A 76 1.64 -8.85 9.91
CA LEU A 76 0.41 -9.55 9.54
C LEU A 76 0.31 -9.73 8.02
N TYR A 77 0.57 -8.67 7.25
CA TYR A 77 0.63 -8.74 5.79
C TYR A 77 1.59 -9.83 5.32
N LYS A 78 2.83 -9.80 5.79
CA LYS A 78 3.86 -10.80 5.45
C LYS A 78 3.45 -12.22 5.79
N LYS A 79 2.82 -12.42 6.94
CA LYS A 79 2.30 -13.73 7.35
C LYS A 79 1.23 -14.26 6.39
N LEU A 80 0.28 -13.40 6.02
CA LEU A 80 -0.83 -13.76 5.14
C LEU A 80 -0.33 -14.11 3.73
N ILE A 81 0.45 -13.22 3.12
CA ILE A 81 0.94 -13.42 1.76
C ILE A 81 1.94 -14.59 1.68
N SER A 82 2.81 -14.75 2.67
CA SER A 82 3.73 -15.89 2.73
C SER A 82 2.98 -17.22 2.86
N THR A 83 1.90 -17.27 3.62
CA THR A 83 1.08 -18.46 3.76
C THR A 83 0.38 -18.81 2.44
N PHE A 84 -0.13 -17.80 1.73
CA PHE A 84 -0.76 -17.97 0.43
C PHE A 84 0.25 -18.49 -0.62
N LEU A 85 1.39 -17.81 -0.77
CA LEU A 85 2.41 -18.18 -1.75
C LEU A 85 3.02 -19.56 -1.48
N ARG A 86 3.18 -19.93 -0.21
CA ARG A 86 3.62 -21.28 0.16
C ARG A 86 2.62 -22.33 -0.28
N ARG A 87 1.34 -22.10 -0.10
CA ARG A 87 0.28 -23.04 -0.53
C ARG A 87 0.18 -23.13 -2.04
N LYS A 88 0.33 -22.00 -2.74
CA LYS A 88 0.19 -21.94 -4.21
C LYS A 88 1.42 -22.49 -4.93
N TYR A 89 2.62 -22.19 -4.44
CA TYR A 89 3.88 -22.45 -5.16
C TYR A 89 4.86 -23.37 -4.43
N GLY A 90 4.57 -23.79 -3.22
CA GLY A 90 5.51 -24.58 -2.41
C GLY A 90 6.77 -23.80 -2.00
N LEU A 91 6.73 -22.46 -2.01
CA LEU A 91 7.91 -21.63 -1.76
C LEU A 91 8.40 -21.77 -0.31
N SER A 92 9.67 -22.13 -0.14
CA SER A 92 10.34 -22.20 1.17
C SER A 92 10.80 -20.81 1.64
N GLN A 93 11.17 -19.93 0.71
CA GLN A 93 11.53 -18.54 0.99
C GLN A 93 10.33 -17.63 0.69
N THR A 94 9.95 -16.84 1.66
CA THR A 94 8.78 -15.96 1.62
C THR A 94 9.10 -14.65 2.33
N LEU A 95 8.33 -13.61 2.05
CA LEU A 95 8.49 -12.27 2.65
C LEU A 95 8.62 -12.27 4.18
N HIS A 96 8.07 -13.27 4.85
CA HIS A 96 8.12 -13.37 6.30
C HIS A 96 9.55 -13.41 6.88
N ARG A 97 10.56 -13.77 6.10
CA ARG A 97 11.98 -13.82 6.49
C ARG A 97 12.76 -12.56 6.11
N THR A 98 12.16 -11.65 5.35
CA THR A 98 12.82 -10.38 4.97
C THR A 98 12.81 -9.41 6.15
N ARG A 99 13.77 -8.49 6.17
CA ARG A 99 13.73 -7.35 7.08
C ARG A 99 12.61 -6.40 6.67
N ASP A 100 12.09 -5.69 7.64
CA ASP A 100 11.15 -4.59 7.42
C ASP A 100 11.88 -3.29 7.73
N CYS A 101 11.72 -2.31 6.86
CA CYS A 101 12.16 -0.95 7.11
C CYS A 101 10.94 -0.14 7.55
N ILE A 102 11.03 0.51 8.72
CA ILE A 102 9.99 1.38 9.25
C ILE A 102 10.62 2.72 9.59
N SER A 103 10.30 3.74 8.81
CA SER A 103 10.83 5.09 8.97
C SER A 103 9.72 6.06 9.35
N VAL A 104 9.95 6.87 10.38
CA VAL A 104 9.05 7.95 10.77
C VAL A 104 9.10 9.08 9.74
N ILE A 105 7.96 9.63 9.40
CA ILE A 105 7.83 10.81 8.54
C ILE A 105 7.51 12.01 9.43
N ASP A 106 8.47 12.90 9.61
CA ASP A 106 8.45 13.99 10.59
C ASP A 106 8.24 15.41 9.99
N THR A 107 8.32 15.54 8.66
CA THR A 107 8.13 16.81 7.96
C THR A 107 7.16 16.71 6.78
N THR A 108 6.51 17.84 6.46
CA THR A 108 5.64 17.92 5.26
C THR A 108 6.42 17.66 3.98
N GLN A 109 7.65 18.11 3.89
CA GLN A 109 8.48 17.91 2.71
C GLN A 109 8.83 16.43 2.56
N TYR A 110 9.20 15.77 3.66
CA TYR A 110 9.49 14.34 3.65
C TYR A 110 8.24 13.51 3.29
N LEU A 111 7.06 13.90 3.81
CA LEU A 111 5.79 13.28 3.44
C LEU A 111 5.55 13.32 1.92
N LYS A 112 5.72 14.48 1.28
CA LYS A 112 5.56 14.62 -0.18
C LYS A 112 6.57 13.78 -0.95
N ASN A 113 7.82 13.81 -0.54
CA ASN A 113 8.89 13.02 -1.17
C ASN A 113 8.59 11.52 -1.05
N CYS A 114 8.17 11.07 0.12
CA CYS A 114 7.82 9.68 0.39
C CYS A 114 6.62 9.22 -0.47
N ILE A 115 5.56 10.02 -0.56
CA ILE A 115 4.41 9.73 -1.44
C ILE A 115 4.87 9.59 -2.89
N ALA A 116 5.64 10.55 -3.39
CA ALA A 116 6.14 10.53 -4.76
C ALA A 116 7.07 9.31 -5.01
N TYR A 117 7.96 9.01 -4.08
CA TYR A 117 8.84 7.85 -4.13
C TYR A 117 8.05 6.54 -4.24
N ILE A 118 7.07 6.33 -3.35
CA ILE A 118 6.26 5.12 -3.33
C ILE A 118 5.53 4.94 -4.68
N LEU A 119 4.87 5.98 -5.17
CA LEU A 119 4.09 5.90 -6.41
C LEU A 119 4.97 5.75 -7.66
N ARG A 120 6.22 6.21 -7.63
CA ARG A 120 7.18 6.08 -8.74
C ARG A 120 7.99 4.80 -8.72
N ASN A 121 7.84 3.96 -7.72
CA ASN A 121 8.67 2.76 -7.57
C ASN A 121 8.68 1.89 -8.84
N ALA A 122 7.51 1.66 -9.46
CA ALA A 122 7.40 0.91 -10.71
C ALA A 122 8.06 1.61 -11.91
N VAL A 123 8.07 2.95 -11.94
CA VAL A 123 8.77 3.74 -12.98
C VAL A 123 10.28 3.64 -12.79
N CYS A 124 10.77 3.77 -11.55
CA CYS A 124 12.17 3.61 -11.22
C CYS A 124 12.69 2.20 -11.54
N ALA A 125 11.85 1.19 -11.34
CA ALA A 125 12.13 -0.19 -11.74
C ALA A 125 11.95 -0.46 -13.25
N ARG A 126 11.62 0.56 -14.06
CA ARG A 126 11.41 0.49 -15.52
C ARG A 126 10.29 -0.48 -15.93
N ILE A 127 9.31 -0.72 -15.07
CA ILE A 127 8.15 -1.57 -15.36
C ILE A 127 7.12 -0.80 -16.20
N CYS A 128 6.99 0.50 -15.96
CA CYS A 128 6.12 1.40 -16.73
C CYS A 128 6.77 2.76 -16.92
N SER A 129 6.25 3.56 -17.87
CA SER A 129 6.80 4.91 -18.18
C SER A 129 6.23 6.00 -17.27
N LYS A 130 5.08 5.79 -16.66
CA LYS A 130 4.41 6.73 -15.76
C LYS A 130 3.70 5.99 -14.61
N PRO A 131 3.59 6.61 -13.41
CA PRO A 131 2.90 5.98 -12.27
C PRO A 131 1.45 5.60 -12.56
N GLU A 132 0.74 6.37 -13.38
CA GLU A 132 -0.65 6.15 -13.79
C GLU A 132 -0.86 4.84 -14.56
N TYR A 133 0.19 4.29 -15.16
CA TYR A 133 0.11 3.03 -15.90
C TYR A 133 0.39 1.80 -15.04
N TYR A 134 0.73 2.02 -13.78
CA TYR A 134 0.96 0.91 -12.87
C TYR A 134 -0.28 0.62 -12.01
N ARG A 135 -1.00 -0.44 -12.37
CA ARG A 135 -2.26 -0.83 -11.74
C ARG A 135 -2.13 -1.12 -10.23
N TRP A 136 -1.00 -1.66 -9.80
CA TRP A 136 -0.83 -2.21 -8.45
C TRP A 136 -0.33 -1.15 -7.45
N SER A 137 -0.89 0.03 -7.53
CA SER A 137 -0.61 1.16 -6.64
C SER A 137 -1.88 1.93 -6.30
N SER A 138 -1.79 2.75 -5.27
CA SER A 138 -2.88 3.64 -4.88
C SER A 138 -3.02 4.90 -5.76
N TYR A 139 -2.22 5.05 -6.83
CA TYR A 139 -2.23 6.25 -7.68
C TYR A 139 -3.64 6.66 -8.14
N GLY A 140 -4.45 5.69 -8.54
CA GLY A 140 -5.77 5.93 -9.15
C GLY A 140 -6.83 6.54 -8.22
N CYS A 141 -6.58 6.63 -6.90
CA CYS A 141 -7.56 7.21 -5.98
C CYS A 141 -7.36 8.72 -5.74
N TYR A 142 -6.23 9.31 -6.15
CA TYR A 142 -5.93 10.71 -5.87
C TYR A 142 -6.40 11.63 -6.99
N PHE A 143 -6.95 12.78 -6.61
CA PHE A 143 -7.44 13.81 -7.55
C PHE A 143 -8.40 13.27 -8.62
N SER A 144 -8.98 12.10 -8.38
CA SER A 144 -9.94 11.47 -9.27
C SER A 144 -11.34 12.07 -9.12
N ASP A 145 -12.16 11.94 -10.15
CA ASP A 145 -13.58 12.31 -10.04
C ASP A 145 -14.30 11.28 -9.14
N LYS A 146 -14.51 11.66 -7.88
CA LYS A 146 -15.16 10.82 -6.84
C LYS A 146 -16.60 10.38 -7.22
N ARG A 147 -17.16 10.93 -8.33
CA ARG A 147 -18.47 10.53 -8.87
C ARG A 147 -18.46 9.24 -9.68
N LYS A 148 -17.29 8.82 -10.18
CA LYS A 148 -17.13 7.54 -10.87
C LYS A 148 -16.86 6.42 -9.85
N LYS A 149 -17.90 6.03 -9.11
CA LYS A 149 -17.80 4.85 -8.23
C LYS A 149 -17.88 3.59 -9.07
N SER A 150 -16.92 2.71 -8.92
CA SER A 150 -17.01 1.34 -9.43
C SER A 150 -18.20 0.61 -8.78
N VAL A 151 -18.79 -0.32 -9.50
CA VAL A 151 -19.79 -1.23 -8.91
C VAL A 151 -19.08 -2.05 -7.84
N SER A 152 -19.57 -1.92 -6.60
CA SER A 152 -18.93 -2.57 -5.46
C SER A 152 -19.94 -2.87 -4.36
N ARG A 153 -19.66 -3.88 -3.55
CA ARG A 153 -20.51 -4.29 -2.42
C ARG A 153 -19.70 -4.35 -1.11
N PRO A 154 -20.35 -4.25 0.07
CA PRO A 154 -19.65 -4.38 1.34
C PRO A 154 -18.95 -5.74 1.49
N VAL A 155 -17.73 -5.73 2.01
CA VAL A 155 -16.98 -6.96 2.33
C VAL A 155 -17.68 -7.77 3.42
N SER A 156 -18.38 -7.09 4.35
CA SER A 156 -19.16 -7.72 5.42
C SER A 156 -20.31 -8.62 4.92
N GLU A 157 -20.85 -8.31 3.73
CA GLU A 157 -21.95 -9.07 3.11
C GLU A 157 -21.50 -10.32 2.34
N LEU A 158 -20.19 -10.52 2.17
CA LEU A 158 -19.67 -11.70 1.52
C LEU A 158 -20.00 -12.96 2.33
N THR A 159 -20.50 -13.99 1.66
CA THR A 159 -20.65 -15.32 2.25
C THR A 159 -19.30 -15.92 2.62
N TYR A 160 -19.29 -16.93 3.47
CA TYR A 160 -18.05 -17.64 3.83
C TYR A 160 -17.30 -18.17 2.60
N THR A 161 -18.03 -18.75 1.64
CA THR A 161 -17.45 -19.28 0.40
C THR A 161 -16.83 -18.17 -0.46
N GLU A 162 -17.49 -17.01 -0.58
CA GLU A 162 -16.96 -15.86 -1.30
C GLU A 162 -15.72 -15.28 -0.64
N LYS A 163 -15.72 -15.12 0.69
CA LYS A 163 -14.52 -14.68 1.45
C LYS A 163 -13.32 -15.60 1.18
N ARG A 164 -13.55 -16.90 1.19
CA ARG A 164 -12.49 -17.89 0.90
C ARG A 164 -12.02 -17.83 -0.55
N ARG A 165 -12.92 -17.60 -1.50
CA ARG A 165 -12.60 -17.55 -2.92
C ARG A 165 -11.93 -16.23 -3.31
N LEU A 166 -12.51 -15.08 -2.94
CA LEU A 166 -12.07 -13.76 -3.38
C LEU A 166 -10.94 -13.20 -2.53
N LEU A 167 -11.06 -13.31 -1.20
CA LEU A 167 -10.09 -12.73 -0.26
C LEU A 167 -9.09 -13.76 0.28
N LYS A 168 -9.20 -15.04 -0.10
CA LYS A 168 -8.30 -16.14 0.31
C LYS A 168 -8.07 -16.21 1.83
N THR A 169 -9.00 -15.70 2.63
CA THR A 169 -8.86 -15.59 4.08
C THR A 169 -9.97 -16.32 4.84
N GLY A 170 -9.68 -16.70 6.08
CA GLY A 170 -10.66 -17.18 7.06
C GLY A 170 -10.91 -16.16 8.16
N MET A 171 -10.48 -14.90 8.01
CA MET A 171 -10.71 -13.85 8.99
C MET A 171 -12.19 -13.56 9.13
N ASP A 172 -12.63 -13.22 10.35
CA ASP A 172 -13.94 -12.61 10.55
C ASP A 172 -13.92 -11.17 10.02
N LEU A 173 -14.77 -10.93 9.02
CA LEU A 173 -14.90 -9.65 8.31
C LEU A 173 -16.30 -9.04 8.50
N SER A 174 -17.07 -9.48 9.47
CA SER A 174 -18.44 -9.00 9.73
C SER A 174 -18.50 -7.48 9.99
N ASN A 175 -17.47 -6.93 10.62
CA ASN A 175 -17.34 -5.50 10.91
C ASN A 175 -16.36 -4.77 9.98
N CYS A 176 -15.93 -5.39 8.88
CA CYS A 176 -15.04 -4.76 7.93
C CYS A 176 -15.80 -3.69 7.12
N PRO A 177 -15.37 -2.40 7.16
CA PRO A 177 -16.10 -1.32 6.50
C PRO A 177 -15.81 -1.24 5.00
N PHE A 178 -14.88 -2.06 4.50
CA PHE A 178 -14.41 -1.98 3.13
C PHE A 178 -15.43 -2.53 2.13
N ARG A 179 -15.25 -2.13 0.90
CA ARG A 179 -16.03 -2.57 -0.25
C ARG A 179 -15.14 -3.36 -1.21
N ILE A 180 -15.75 -4.28 -1.93
CA ILE A 180 -15.09 -5.13 -2.92
C ILE A 180 -15.77 -4.96 -4.29
N ASP A 181 -14.99 -4.84 -5.34
CA ASP A 181 -15.48 -4.73 -6.71
C ASP A 181 -15.76 -6.11 -7.37
N GLU A 182 -16.20 -6.08 -8.63
CA GLU A 182 -16.50 -7.29 -9.40
C GLU A 182 -15.26 -8.12 -9.71
N ASP A 183 -14.08 -7.49 -9.77
CA ASP A 183 -12.78 -8.14 -9.98
C ASP A 183 -12.24 -8.84 -8.71
N GLY A 184 -12.90 -8.67 -7.58
CA GLY A 184 -12.49 -9.22 -6.29
C GLY A 184 -11.42 -8.41 -5.57
N LEU A 185 -11.26 -7.12 -5.92
CA LEU A 185 -10.37 -6.18 -5.23
C LEU A 185 -11.14 -5.36 -4.20
N ILE A 186 -10.56 -5.19 -3.01
CA ILE A 186 -11.02 -4.19 -2.06
C ILE A 186 -10.77 -2.82 -2.70
N THR A 187 -11.80 -1.99 -2.81
CA THR A 187 -11.76 -0.74 -3.56
C THR A 187 -10.89 0.30 -2.85
N LEU A 188 -10.08 1.04 -3.61
CA LEU A 188 -9.18 2.06 -3.07
C LEU A 188 -9.90 3.10 -2.21
N ASP A 189 -11.06 3.56 -2.67
CA ASP A 189 -11.87 4.57 -1.98
C ASP A 189 -12.42 4.10 -0.63
N SER A 190 -12.37 2.80 -0.35
CA SER A 190 -12.83 2.25 0.92
C SER A 190 -11.73 2.07 1.97
N PHE A 191 -10.45 2.04 1.60
CA PHE A 191 -9.37 1.81 2.55
C PHE A 191 -8.18 2.77 2.46
N VAL A 192 -8.07 3.57 1.39
CA VAL A 192 -6.98 4.55 1.23
C VAL A 192 -7.46 5.94 1.66
N GLU A 193 -6.71 6.57 2.55
CA GLU A 193 -6.94 7.95 3.04
C GLU A 193 -6.44 8.97 2.03
N SER A 194 -7.14 9.11 0.90
CA SER A 194 -6.74 10.00 -0.20
C SER A 194 -6.65 11.48 0.22
N ASP A 195 -7.47 11.92 1.18
CA ASP A 195 -7.47 13.29 1.69
C ASP A 195 -6.11 13.72 2.27
N VAL A 196 -5.35 12.80 2.85
CA VAL A 196 -4.00 13.09 3.38
C VAL A 196 -3.07 13.50 2.24
N VAL A 197 -3.09 12.77 1.14
CA VAL A 197 -2.29 13.08 -0.06
C VAL A 197 -2.76 14.38 -0.71
N GLU A 198 -4.06 14.54 -0.90
CA GLU A 198 -4.63 15.74 -1.52
C GLU A 198 -4.30 17.00 -0.71
N LYS A 199 -4.37 16.94 0.63
CA LYS A 199 -3.96 18.02 1.53
C LYS A 199 -2.45 18.30 1.45
N ALA A 200 -1.61 17.28 1.43
CA ALA A 200 -0.17 17.44 1.34
C ALA A 200 0.24 18.26 0.10
N TYR A 201 -0.47 18.09 -1.01
CA TYR A 201 -0.29 18.85 -2.23
C TYR A 201 -1.26 20.02 -2.40
N LYS A 202 -1.85 20.51 -1.29
CA LYS A 202 -2.76 21.68 -1.24
C LYS A 202 -3.95 21.54 -2.20
N TYR A 203 -4.51 20.34 -2.33
CA TYR A 203 -5.59 20.01 -3.26
C TYR A 203 -5.28 20.36 -4.73
N SER A 204 -4.02 20.44 -5.12
CA SER A 204 -3.57 20.75 -6.47
C SER A 204 -3.02 19.52 -7.19
N GLY A 205 -3.79 18.95 -8.10
CA GLY A 205 -3.34 17.86 -8.95
C GLY A 205 -2.10 18.25 -9.80
N LYS A 206 -1.99 19.53 -10.20
CA LYS A 206 -0.77 20.03 -10.90
C LYS A 206 0.46 19.97 -10.01
N SER A 207 0.33 20.35 -8.71
CA SER A 207 1.43 20.23 -7.76
C SER A 207 1.82 18.77 -7.54
N PHE A 208 0.85 17.88 -7.40
CA PHE A 208 1.08 16.44 -7.28
C PHE A 208 1.85 15.88 -8.49
N LEU A 209 1.39 16.17 -9.71
CA LEU A 209 2.07 15.72 -10.94
C LEU A 209 3.48 16.30 -11.08
N TYR A 210 3.68 17.57 -10.69
CA TYR A 210 5.02 18.17 -10.67
C TYR A 210 5.97 17.41 -9.75
N TYR A 211 5.57 17.12 -8.51
CA TYR A 211 6.37 16.32 -7.58
C TYR A 211 6.68 14.92 -8.12
N LEU A 212 5.71 14.26 -8.72
CA LEU A 212 5.94 12.97 -9.37
C LEU A 212 6.94 13.07 -10.53
N GLY A 213 6.98 14.20 -11.26
CA GLY A 213 7.92 14.45 -12.35
C GLY A 213 9.35 14.72 -11.87
N CYS A 214 9.51 15.42 -10.74
CA CYS A 214 10.79 15.89 -10.21
C CYS A 214 11.53 14.85 -9.34
N CYS A 215 10.96 13.69 -9.11
CA CYS A 215 11.37 12.76 -8.06
C CYS A 215 12.68 11.98 -8.29
N ASN A 216 13.50 12.31 -9.28
CA ASN A 216 14.81 11.66 -9.42
C ASN A 216 15.73 11.96 -8.23
N ASP A 217 15.64 13.17 -7.69
CA ASP A 217 16.43 13.60 -6.52
C ASP A 217 15.87 13.04 -5.21
N ALA A 218 14.56 12.94 -5.08
CA ALA A 218 13.90 12.39 -3.89
C ALA A 218 14.23 10.91 -3.65
N LYS A 219 14.54 10.13 -4.67
CA LYS A 219 14.99 8.74 -4.51
C LYS A 219 16.33 8.67 -3.79
N MET A 220 17.29 9.52 -4.17
CA MET A 220 18.61 9.57 -3.52
C MET A 220 18.52 10.06 -2.09
N GLU A 221 17.78 11.14 -1.83
CA GLU A 221 17.60 11.67 -0.48
C GLU A 221 16.90 10.66 0.44
N TYR A 222 15.94 9.92 -0.10
CA TYR A 222 15.20 8.91 0.64
C TYR A 222 16.05 7.67 0.94
N GLU A 223 16.78 7.14 -0.03
CA GLU A 223 17.70 6.00 0.15
C GLU A 223 18.79 6.33 1.18
N LEU A 224 19.26 7.59 1.22
CA LEU A 224 20.21 8.06 2.21
C LEU A 224 19.60 8.17 3.63
N ALA A 225 18.33 8.53 3.74
CA ALA A 225 17.62 8.63 5.02
C ALA A 225 17.26 7.26 5.62
N CYS A 226 17.18 6.20 4.81
CA CYS A 226 16.86 4.84 5.23
C CYS A 226 18.10 3.95 5.45
N GLN A 227 19.31 4.49 5.35
CA GLN A 227 20.52 3.76 5.74
C GLN A 227 20.66 3.77 7.26
N PRO A 228 20.95 2.60 7.88
CA PRO A 228 21.08 2.44 9.32
C PRO A 228 22.24 3.23 9.91
#